data_c57f4f66776a4dba6128fa7faf05843c
#
_entry.id   c57f4f66776a4dba6128fa7faf05843c
#
_cell.length_a   1.000
_cell.length_b   1.000
_cell.length_c   1.000
_cell.angle_alpha   90.00
_cell.angle_beta   90.00
_cell.angle_gamma   90.00
#
_symmetry.space_group_name_H-M   'P 1'
#
loop_
_entity.id
_entity.type
_entity.pdbx_description
1 polymer ?
#
loop_
_entity_poly.entity_id
_entity_poly.type
_entity_poly.pdbx_seq_one_letter_code
_entity_poly.pdbx_strand_id
1 'polypeptide(L)'
;MSMNDINSLSHTKWNCKYHIVFAPKFRRKVFYREKKAAIGKILRQLCKWKGVNIIEAEACPDHIHLFVEIPPKLSVSGFMGYLKGKSAAMLYEQFGDLKYRHRNKEFWCRGYYVDTVGKNESRIAEYIKNQLKEDELGEQLVIPSANPFTGRK
;
A
#
# COMPACT_ATOMS: atom_id res chain seq x y z
N MET A 1 9.98 9.20 20.78
CA MET A 1 9.70 7.86 20.24
C MET A 1 9.51 6.90 21.40
N SER A 2 8.41 6.19 21.40
CA SER A 2 8.17 5.15 22.42
C SER A 2 9.15 4.00 22.18
N MET A 3 9.59 3.34 23.26
CA MET A 3 10.45 2.15 23.13
C MET A 3 9.77 1.03 22.31
N ASN A 4 8.45 1.05 22.23
CA ASN A 4 7.67 0.06 21.47
C ASN A 4 7.80 0.25 19.95
N ASP A 5 8.31 1.39 19.50
CA ASP A 5 8.49 1.66 18.08
C ASP A 5 9.80 1.13 17.52
N ILE A 6 10.67 0.63 18.37
CA ILE A 6 12.00 0.17 17.97
C ILE A 6 11.98 -1.34 17.78
N ASN A 7 12.29 -1.75 16.57
CA ASN A 7 12.38 -3.17 16.20
C ASN A 7 13.81 -3.67 16.39
N SER A 8 13.95 -4.97 16.51
CA SER A 8 15.24 -5.62 16.72
C SER A 8 15.42 -6.73 15.69
N LEU A 9 16.58 -6.75 15.03
CA LEU A 9 16.98 -7.79 14.09
C LEU A 9 18.39 -8.22 14.47
N SER A 10 18.52 -9.40 15.09
CA SER A 10 19.79 -9.87 15.62
C SER A 10 20.41 -8.80 16.56
N HIS A 11 21.54 -8.20 16.21
CA HIS A 11 22.18 -7.13 17.00
C HIS A 11 21.83 -5.73 16.52
N THR A 12 20.89 -5.61 15.57
CA THR A 12 20.51 -4.34 14.98
C THR A 12 19.12 -3.94 15.42
N LYS A 13 19.00 -2.73 15.93
CA LYS A 13 17.70 -2.11 16.20
C LYS A 13 17.33 -1.20 15.04
N TRP A 14 16.05 -1.17 14.69
CA TRP A 14 15.62 -0.41 13.51
C TRP A 14 14.21 0.15 13.67
N ASN A 15 13.95 1.21 12.94
CA ASN A 15 12.65 1.85 12.88
C ASN A 15 12.48 2.44 11.48
N CYS A 16 12.09 1.59 10.54
CA CYS A 16 12.00 1.93 9.12
C CYS A 16 10.55 1.91 8.70
N LYS A 17 9.93 3.08 8.70
CA LYS A 17 8.52 3.27 8.38
C LYS A 17 8.35 4.02 7.08
N TYR A 18 7.40 3.58 6.27
CA TYR A 18 7.15 4.14 4.95
C TYR A 18 5.64 4.28 4.71
N HIS A 19 5.27 5.38 4.09
CA HIS A 19 3.96 5.57 3.50
C HIS A 19 4.08 5.29 2.01
N ILE A 20 3.34 4.29 1.51
CA ILE A 20 3.41 3.84 0.12
C ILE A 20 2.03 3.96 -0.51
N VAL A 21 1.98 4.51 -1.72
CA VAL A 21 0.74 4.59 -2.50
C VAL A 21 0.97 3.92 -3.84
N PHE A 22 0.07 3.01 -4.22
CA PHE A 22 0.13 2.37 -5.51
C PHE A 22 -1.28 2.10 -6.04
N ALA A 23 -1.40 1.93 -7.35
CA ALA A 23 -2.70 1.95 -8.00
C ALA A 23 -2.81 0.90 -9.11
N PRO A 24 -4.03 0.41 -9.37
CA PRO A 24 -4.28 -0.38 -10.58
C PRO A 24 -3.92 0.41 -11.83
N LYS A 25 -3.56 -0.33 -12.88
CA LYS A 25 -3.21 0.26 -14.18
C LYS A 25 -4.36 1.13 -14.69
N PHE A 26 -4.01 2.32 -15.17
CA PHE A 26 -4.98 3.35 -15.59
C PHE A 26 -5.88 3.85 -14.46
N ARG A 27 -5.49 3.61 -13.20
CA ARG A 27 -6.29 3.95 -12.02
C ARG A 27 -7.74 3.47 -12.12
N ARG A 28 -7.91 2.28 -12.63
CA ARG A 28 -9.25 1.66 -12.72
C ARG A 28 -9.83 1.48 -11.33
N LYS A 29 -11.11 1.78 -11.20
CA LYS A 29 -11.85 1.59 -9.95
C LYS A 29 -12.24 0.13 -9.82
N VAL A 30 -11.50 -0.61 -9.00
CA VAL A 30 -11.63 -2.06 -8.84
C VAL A 30 -12.07 -2.44 -7.43
N PHE A 31 -11.58 -1.70 -6.43
CA PHE A 31 -11.70 -2.13 -5.03
C PHE A 31 -13.01 -1.70 -4.39
N TYR A 32 -14.05 -2.44 -4.71
CA TYR A 32 -15.36 -2.33 -4.09
C TYR A 32 -15.74 -3.66 -3.44
N ARG A 33 -16.48 -3.61 -2.34
CA ARG A 33 -17.08 -4.78 -1.69
C ARG A 33 -16.13 -5.98 -1.58
N GLU A 34 -16.39 -7.05 -2.33
CA GLU A 34 -15.63 -8.30 -2.27
C GLU A 34 -14.17 -8.12 -2.67
N LYS A 35 -13.91 -7.34 -3.71
CA LYS A 35 -12.55 -7.08 -4.18
C LYS A 35 -11.77 -6.23 -3.18
N LYS A 36 -12.44 -5.28 -2.53
CA LYS A 36 -11.83 -4.49 -1.46
C LYS A 36 -11.45 -5.38 -0.27
N ALA A 37 -12.35 -6.24 0.16
CA ALA A 37 -12.08 -7.18 1.24
C ALA A 37 -10.95 -8.15 0.88
N ALA A 38 -10.94 -8.64 -0.35
CA ALA A 38 -9.93 -9.57 -0.84
C ALA A 38 -8.55 -8.94 -0.87
N ILE A 39 -8.41 -7.73 -1.43
CA ILE A 39 -7.11 -7.08 -1.49
C ILE A 39 -6.55 -6.81 -0.09
N GLY A 40 -7.40 -6.44 0.86
CA GLY A 40 -7.00 -6.26 2.24
C GLY A 40 -6.41 -7.52 2.86
N LYS A 41 -7.08 -8.65 2.66
CA LYS A 41 -6.59 -9.95 3.15
C LYS A 41 -5.29 -10.37 2.46
N ILE A 42 -5.22 -10.20 1.15
CA ILE A 42 -4.06 -10.55 0.36
C ILE A 42 -2.84 -9.76 0.83
N LEU A 43 -2.97 -8.45 0.95
CA LEU A 43 -1.85 -7.59 1.37
C LEU A 43 -1.38 -7.92 2.78
N ARG A 44 -2.31 -8.15 3.71
CA ARG A 44 -1.95 -8.56 5.06
C ARG A 44 -1.16 -9.87 5.07
N GLN A 45 -1.60 -10.85 4.30
CA GLN A 45 -0.92 -12.15 4.23
C GLN A 45 0.48 -12.03 3.62
N LEU A 46 0.60 -11.27 2.53
CA LEU A 46 1.88 -11.08 1.85
C LEU A 46 2.87 -10.30 2.73
N CYS A 47 2.41 -9.28 3.43
CA CYS A 47 3.24 -8.54 4.37
C CYS A 47 3.71 -9.44 5.51
N LYS A 48 2.81 -10.24 6.07
CA LYS A 48 3.14 -11.18 7.14
C LYS A 48 4.23 -12.17 6.71
N TRP A 49 4.13 -12.70 5.50
CA TRP A 49 5.12 -13.65 4.98
C TRP A 49 6.52 -13.03 4.84
N LYS A 50 6.60 -11.73 4.63
CA LYS A 50 7.89 -11.02 4.50
C LYS A 50 8.35 -10.34 5.79
N GLY A 51 7.61 -10.50 6.87
CA GLY A 51 7.94 -9.84 8.13
C GLY A 51 7.76 -8.32 8.09
N VAL A 52 6.90 -7.84 7.19
CA VAL A 52 6.54 -6.44 7.10
C VAL A 52 5.30 -6.19 7.94
N ASN A 53 5.38 -5.22 8.84
CA ASN A 53 4.27 -4.86 9.72
C ASN A 53 3.44 -3.75 9.09
N ILE A 54 2.12 -3.98 8.96
CA ILE A 54 1.19 -2.96 8.53
C ILE A 54 0.74 -2.16 9.75
N ILE A 55 1.06 -0.87 9.79
CA ILE A 55 0.62 0.03 10.85
C ILE A 55 -0.80 0.50 10.55
N GLU A 56 -1.04 0.91 9.31
CA GLU A 56 -2.34 1.34 8.81
C GLU A 56 -2.41 1.07 7.31
N ALA A 57 -3.60 0.79 6.80
CA ALA A 57 -3.80 0.60 5.36
C ALA A 57 -5.22 0.93 4.99
N GLU A 58 -5.42 1.41 3.78
CA GLU A 58 -6.75 1.66 3.23
C GLU A 58 -6.77 1.35 1.74
N ALA A 59 -7.76 0.59 1.33
CA ALA A 59 -8.03 0.32 -0.08
C ALA A 59 -9.12 1.29 -0.56
N CYS A 60 -8.70 2.30 -1.31
CA CYS A 60 -9.61 3.17 -2.02
C CYS A 60 -9.99 2.52 -3.35
N PRO A 61 -11.08 2.92 -4.01
CA PRO A 61 -11.51 2.25 -5.24
C PRO A 61 -10.44 2.12 -6.31
N ASP A 62 -9.57 3.10 -6.46
CA ASP A 62 -8.57 3.15 -7.53
C ASP A 62 -7.13 3.26 -7.05
N HIS A 63 -6.88 3.05 -5.75
CA HIS A 63 -5.51 3.05 -5.21
C HIS A 63 -5.47 2.48 -3.80
N ILE A 64 -4.26 2.17 -3.36
CA ILE A 64 -3.99 1.63 -2.03
C ILE A 64 -3.04 2.57 -1.30
N HIS A 65 -3.36 2.87 -0.04
CA HIS A 65 -2.43 3.48 0.91
C HIS A 65 -1.94 2.41 1.87
N LEU A 66 -0.61 2.30 2.00
CA LEU A 66 0.02 1.42 2.99
C LEU A 66 0.95 2.24 3.86
N PHE A 67 0.77 2.11 5.17
CA PHE A 67 1.73 2.61 6.14
C PHE A 67 2.35 1.39 6.81
N VAL A 68 3.64 1.13 6.52
CA VAL A 68 4.30 -0.13 6.85
C VAL A 68 5.66 0.09 7.49
N GLU A 69 6.06 -0.89 8.32
CA GLU A 69 7.42 -1.02 8.79
C GLU A 69 8.10 -2.13 8.00
N ILE A 70 9.16 -1.79 7.29
CA ILE A 70 9.90 -2.74 6.46
C ILE A 70 11.27 -3.00 7.10
N PRO A 71 11.61 -4.26 7.43
CA PRO A 71 12.91 -4.55 8.02
C PRO A 71 14.07 -4.18 7.07
N PRO A 72 15.20 -3.72 7.62
CA PRO A 72 16.32 -3.23 6.79
C PRO A 72 16.90 -4.27 5.83
N LYS A 73 16.69 -5.54 6.09
CA LYS A 73 17.14 -6.61 5.17
C LYS A 73 16.37 -6.62 3.85
N LEU A 74 15.22 -5.92 3.76
CA LEU A 74 14.42 -5.82 2.55
C LEU A 74 14.54 -4.43 1.97
N SER A 75 14.77 -4.33 0.66
CA SER A 75 14.63 -3.06 -0.02
C SER A 75 13.15 -2.77 -0.27
N VAL A 76 12.79 -1.49 -0.31
CA VAL A 76 11.43 -1.08 -0.64
C VAL A 76 11.05 -1.59 -2.03
N SER A 77 11.95 -1.44 -3.01
CA SER A 77 11.69 -1.88 -4.39
C SER A 77 11.50 -3.39 -4.49
N GLY A 78 12.31 -4.16 -3.79
CA GLY A 78 12.17 -5.62 -3.76
C GLY A 78 10.86 -6.04 -3.13
N PHE A 79 10.50 -5.42 -2.01
CA PHE A 79 9.22 -5.68 -1.34
C PHE A 79 8.04 -5.33 -2.24
N MET A 80 8.09 -4.15 -2.91
CA MET A 80 6.98 -3.73 -3.79
C MET A 80 6.85 -4.61 -5.02
N GLY A 81 7.96 -5.07 -5.60
CA GLY A 81 7.91 -6.03 -6.70
C GLY A 81 7.22 -7.34 -6.29
N TYR A 82 7.59 -7.85 -5.14
CA TYR A 82 6.95 -9.03 -4.54
C TYR A 82 5.45 -8.78 -4.29
N LEU A 83 5.13 -7.69 -3.62
CA LEU A 83 3.76 -7.37 -3.23
C LEU A 83 2.84 -7.23 -4.45
N LYS A 84 3.28 -6.49 -5.45
CA LYS A 84 2.51 -6.28 -6.69
C LYS A 84 2.35 -7.57 -7.49
N GLY A 85 3.43 -8.31 -7.67
CA GLY A 85 3.39 -9.56 -8.46
C GLY A 85 2.49 -10.62 -7.82
N LYS A 86 2.68 -10.86 -6.53
CA LYS A 86 1.89 -11.89 -5.82
C LYS A 86 0.44 -11.47 -5.66
N SER A 87 0.18 -10.21 -5.32
CA SER A 87 -1.20 -9.74 -5.16
C SER A 87 -1.98 -9.80 -6.48
N ALA A 88 -1.36 -9.43 -7.60
CA ALA A 88 -2.00 -9.54 -8.90
C ALA A 88 -2.38 -11.00 -9.22
N ALA A 89 -1.45 -11.93 -9.00
CA ALA A 89 -1.71 -13.35 -9.24
C ALA A 89 -2.86 -13.88 -8.37
N MET A 90 -2.88 -13.51 -7.10
CA MET A 90 -3.93 -13.94 -6.17
C MET A 90 -5.29 -13.33 -6.50
N LEU A 91 -5.32 -12.06 -6.95
CA LEU A 91 -6.56 -11.42 -7.40
C LEU A 91 -7.11 -12.10 -8.65
N TYR A 92 -6.26 -12.41 -9.63
CA TYR A 92 -6.69 -13.10 -10.85
C TYR A 92 -7.20 -14.51 -10.58
N GLU A 93 -6.63 -15.18 -9.59
CA GLU A 93 -7.09 -16.49 -9.16
C GLU A 93 -8.48 -16.43 -8.53
N GLN A 94 -8.71 -15.44 -7.67
CA GLN A 94 -9.99 -15.27 -6.98
C GLN A 94 -11.06 -14.62 -7.87
N PHE A 95 -10.68 -13.75 -8.77
CA PHE A 95 -11.58 -12.97 -9.62
C PHE A 95 -11.14 -13.09 -11.07
N GLY A 96 -11.55 -14.16 -11.72
CA GLY A 96 -11.17 -14.44 -13.11
C GLY A 96 -11.57 -13.35 -14.10
N ASP A 97 -12.63 -12.60 -13.81
CA ASP A 97 -13.07 -11.48 -14.66
C ASP A 97 -12.02 -10.39 -14.79
N LEU A 98 -11.23 -10.14 -13.75
CA LEU A 98 -10.16 -9.14 -13.78
C LEU A 98 -9.08 -9.49 -14.80
N LYS A 99 -8.77 -10.76 -14.95
CA LYS A 99 -7.77 -11.23 -15.90
C LYS A 99 -8.15 -10.91 -17.36
N TYR A 100 -9.43 -11.00 -17.69
CA TYR A 100 -9.93 -10.69 -19.04
C TYR A 100 -10.02 -9.20 -19.30
N ARG A 101 -10.32 -8.41 -18.27
CA ARG A 101 -10.40 -6.94 -18.38
C ARG A 101 -9.03 -6.29 -18.54
N HIS A 102 -7.97 -6.93 -18.04
CA HIS A 102 -6.61 -6.43 -18.10
C HIS A 102 -5.80 -7.25 -19.09
N ARG A 103 -5.99 -6.97 -20.38
CA ARG A 103 -5.44 -7.73 -21.50
C ARG A 103 -3.92 -7.96 -21.45
N ASN A 104 -3.18 -7.09 -20.79
CA ASN A 104 -1.72 -7.16 -20.71
C ASN A 104 -1.19 -7.89 -19.46
N LYS A 105 -2.04 -8.55 -18.72
CA LYS A 105 -1.70 -9.28 -17.49
C LYS A 105 -1.04 -8.41 -16.40
N GLU A 106 -0.96 -7.10 -16.59
CA GLU A 106 -0.46 -6.16 -15.60
C GLU A 106 -1.63 -5.54 -14.87
N PHE A 107 -1.83 -5.96 -13.64
CA PHE A 107 -2.90 -5.39 -12.82
C PHE A 107 -2.55 -4.00 -12.31
N TRP A 108 -1.32 -3.82 -11.83
CA TRP A 108 -0.87 -2.58 -11.20
C TRP A 108 -0.18 -1.64 -12.18
N CYS A 109 -0.30 -0.33 -11.95
CA CYS A 109 0.54 0.66 -12.61
C CYS A 109 2.00 0.38 -12.31
N ARG A 110 2.90 0.76 -13.22
CA ARG A 110 4.33 0.77 -12.93
C ARG A 110 4.61 1.82 -11.87
N GLY A 111 5.56 1.51 -11.01
CA GLY A 111 5.97 2.43 -9.97
C GLY A 111 4.98 2.51 -8.81
N TYR A 112 5.31 3.38 -7.91
CA TYR A 112 4.56 3.67 -6.70
C TYR A 112 5.12 4.94 -6.08
N TYR A 113 4.33 5.58 -5.23
CA TYR A 113 4.83 6.66 -4.40
C TYR A 113 5.32 6.09 -3.07
N VAL A 114 6.48 6.54 -2.59
CA VAL A 114 6.98 6.16 -1.27
C VAL A 114 7.57 7.36 -0.56
N ASP A 115 7.25 7.48 0.72
CA ASP A 115 7.79 8.50 1.60
C ASP A 115 8.21 7.84 2.92
N THR A 116 9.28 8.32 3.50
CA THR A 116 9.71 7.88 4.83
C THR A 116 8.89 8.60 5.89
N VAL A 117 8.57 7.88 6.95
CA VAL A 117 7.77 8.43 8.04
C VAL A 117 8.61 8.45 9.32
N GLY A 118 8.79 9.63 9.89
CA GLY A 118 9.48 9.81 11.17
C GLY A 118 8.47 9.90 12.32
N LYS A 119 8.46 11.06 12.97
CA LYS A 119 7.66 11.29 14.19
C LYS A 119 6.17 11.57 13.95
N ASN A 120 5.72 11.59 12.68
CA ASN A 120 4.35 11.94 12.31
C ASN A 120 3.45 10.73 12.05
N GLU A 121 3.75 9.60 12.68
CA GLU A 121 3.05 8.33 12.46
C GLU A 121 1.53 8.45 12.63
N SER A 122 1.08 9.07 13.71
CA SER A 122 -0.36 9.21 13.98
C SER A 122 -1.06 10.08 12.95
N ARG A 123 -0.40 11.12 12.45
CA ARG A 123 -0.96 11.99 11.41
C ARG A 123 -1.10 11.25 10.08
N ILE A 124 -0.13 10.43 9.73
CA ILE A 124 -0.17 9.64 8.49
C ILE A 124 -1.28 8.59 8.58
N ALA A 125 -1.39 7.90 9.70
CA ALA A 125 -2.44 6.91 9.90
C ALA A 125 -3.83 7.56 9.83
N GLU A 126 -4.01 8.69 10.48
CA GLU A 126 -5.27 9.45 10.43
C GLU A 126 -5.59 9.92 9.01
N TYR A 127 -4.60 10.43 8.30
CA TYR A 127 -4.75 10.85 6.92
C TYR A 127 -5.27 9.70 6.04
N ILE A 128 -4.68 8.52 6.15
CA ILE A 128 -5.08 7.34 5.38
C ILE A 128 -6.54 6.97 5.66
N LYS A 129 -6.96 7.01 6.91
CA LYS A 129 -8.35 6.75 7.28
C LYS A 129 -9.32 7.75 6.67
N ASN A 130 -8.93 9.02 6.61
CA ASN A 130 -9.79 10.09 6.11
C ASN A 130 -9.93 10.06 4.59
N GLN A 131 -8.95 9.51 3.86
CA GLN A 131 -9.01 9.39 2.40
C GLN A 131 -10.25 8.61 1.93
N LEU A 132 -10.57 7.54 2.61
CA LEU A 132 -11.75 6.73 2.25
C LEU A 132 -13.05 7.52 2.40
N LYS A 133 -13.14 8.35 3.44
CA LYS A 133 -14.34 9.18 3.66
C LYS A 133 -14.53 10.20 2.54
N GLU A 134 -13.44 10.81 2.10
CA GLU A 134 -13.46 11.76 0.98
C GLU A 134 -13.91 11.07 -0.31
N ASP A 135 -13.42 9.86 -0.56
CA ASP A 135 -13.84 9.07 -1.71
C ASP A 135 -15.32 8.71 -1.68
N GLU A 136 -15.82 8.33 -0.51
CA GLU A 136 -17.22 8.00 -0.33
C GLU A 136 -18.13 9.20 -0.60
N LEU A 137 -17.64 10.41 -0.36
CA LEU A 137 -18.37 11.64 -0.62
C LEU A 137 -18.28 12.07 -2.08
N GLY A 138 -17.56 11.32 -2.93
CA GLY A 138 -17.43 11.63 -4.34
C GLY A 138 -16.44 12.74 -4.65
N GLU A 139 -15.65 13.12 -3.69
CA GLU A 139 -14.60 14.10 -3.90
C GLU A 139 -13.43 13.50 -4.66
N GLN A 140 -12.79 14.34 -5.46
CA GLN A 140 -11.61 13.91 -6.20
C GLN A 140 -10.50 13.52 -5.26
N LEU A 141 -9.98 12.33 -5.46
CA LEU A 141 -8.83 11.86 -4.74
C LEU A 141 -7.62 12.72 -5.02
N VAL A 142 -7.19 13.42 -4.01
CA VAL A 142 -5.90 14.08 -4.04
C VAL A 142 -4.92 13.16 -3.31
N ILE A 143 -3.96 12.63 -4.05
CA ILE A 143 -2.84 11.93 -3.44
C ILE A 143 -2.18 12.91 -2.47
N PRO A 144 -1.97 12.49 -1.21
CA PRO A 144 -1.69 13.43 -0.13
C PRO A 144 -0.57 14.39 -0.41
N SER A 145 -0.94 15.63 -0.35
CA SER A 145 -0.07 16.80 -0.18
C SER A 145 1.25 16.79 -0.95
N ALA A 146 1.55 15.73 -1.65
CA ALA A 146 2.77 15.63 -2.42
C ALA A 146 2.46 15.12 -3.80
N ASN A 147 2.91 15.84 -4.79
CA ASN A 147 2.94 15.32 -6.14
C ASN A 147 3.94 14.15 -6.17
N PRO A 148 3.53 12.91 -6.50
CA PRO A 148 4.44 11.77 -6.50
C PRO A 148 5.64 11.96 -7.42
N PHE A 149 5.51 12.82 -8.44
CA PHE A 149 6.56 13.04 -9.43
C PHE A 149 7.54 14.14 -9.01
N THR A 150 7.08 15.13 -8.28
CA THR A 150 7.93 16.26 -7.86
C THR A 150 8.35 16.17 -6.40
N GLY A 151 7.67 15.39 -5.60
CA GLY A 151 7.90 15.30 -4.16
C GLY A 151 7.57 16.58 -3.40
N ARG A 152 6.90 17.53 -4.05
CA ARG A 152 6.53 18.82 -3.43
C ARG A 152 5.04 18.87 -3.13
N LYS A 153 4.78 19.46 -2.04
CA LYS A 153 3.40 19.77 -1.66
C LYS A 153 2.85 20.92 -2.48
#